data_d5b6a8ac3339e51922f1ce9b234b926c
#
_entry.id   d5b6a8ac3339e51922f1ce9b234b926c
#
_cell.length_a   1.000
_cell.length_b   1.000
_cell.length_c   1.000
_cell.angle_alpha   90.00
_cell.angle_beta   90.00
_cell.angle_gamma   90.00
#
_symmetry.space_group_name_H-M   'P 1'
#
loop_
_entity.id
_entity.type
_entity.pdbx_description
1 polymer ?
#
loop_
_entity_poly.entity_id
_entity_poly.type
_entity_poly.pdbx_seq_one_letter_code
_entity_poly.pdbx_strand_id
1 'polypeptide(L)'
;MPKASKETASEHATVEGYEGHFEHFDGGWTVGFEAYSADADLAPLFRGLPNDECQCEHMGYVVKGKVAFRSGDGEEVFEAGDAYLVGPGHTPVLYAGTEVVEFSPTEELGRTMEVVAGNMAT
;
A
#
# COMPACT_ATOMS: atom_id res chain seq x y z
N MET A 1 12.93 6.33 -20.54
CA MET A 1 12.38 6.91 -19.30
C MET A 1 10.97 6.39 -19.07
N PRO A 2 10.80 5.42 -18.18
CA PRO A 2 9.48 4.85 -17.93
C PRO A 2 8.56 5.86 -17.23
N LYS A 3 7.27 5.69 -17.46
CA LYS A 3 6.23 6.44 -16.76
C LYS A 3 4.97 5.59 -16.69
N ALA A 4 4.11 5.89 -15.75
CA ALA A 4 2.84 5.21 -15.61
C ALA A 4 1.78 6.18 -15.10
N SER A 5 0.53 5.88 -15.40
CA SER A 5 -0.62 6.55 -14.83
C SER A 5 -1.63 5.49 -14.41
N LYS A 6 -2.65 5.91 -13.70
CA LYS A 6 -3.74 5.02 -13.30
C LYS A 6 -4.34 4.32 -14.53
N GLU A 7 -4.49 5.06 -15.64
CA GLU A 7 -5.10 4.56 -16.86
C GLU A 7 -4.19 3.63 -17.66
N THR A 8 -2.87 3.80 -17.57
CA THR A 8 -1.92 3.02 -18.37
C THR A 8 -1.30 1.85 -17.61
N ALA A 9 -1.47 1.79 -16.29
CA ALA A 9 -0.88 0.74 -15.46
C ALA A 9 -1.34 -0.65 -15.92
N SER A 10 -0.41 -1.60 -15.98
CA SER A 10 -0.65 -2.91 -16.59
C SER A 10 -1.34 -3.92 -15.68
N GLU A 11 -1.33 -3.71 -14.37
CA GLU A 11 -1.98 -4.61 -13.43
C GLU A 11 -3.06 -3.88 -12.63
N HIS A 12 -4.18 -4.56 -12.42
CA HIS A 12 -5.30 -4.03 -11.66
C HIS A 12 -5.69 -5.01 -10.57
N ALA A 13 -6.00 -4.49 -9.38
CA ALA A 13 -6.51 -5.29 -8.28
C ALA A 13 -7.74 -4.60 -7.73
N THR A 14 -8.88 -5.28 -7.73
CA THR A 14 -10.12 -4.75 -7.21
C THR A 14 -10.72 -5.73 -6.23
N VAL A 15 -10.93 -5.27 -5.00
CA VAL A 15 -11.66 -6.00 -3.98
C VAL A 15 -12.65 -5.02 -3.34
N GLU A 16 -13.56 -5.54 -2.54
CA GLU A 16 -14.53 -4.66 -1.87
C GLU A 16 -13.79 -3.60 -1.04
N GLY A 17 -14.09 -2.33 -1.31
CA GLY A 17 -13.50 -1.20 -0.60
C GLY A 17 -12.13 -0.75 -1.08
N TYR A 18 -11.57 -1.38 -2.12
CA TYR A 18 -10.22 -1.09 -2.58
C TYR A 18 -10.07 -1.27 -4.09
N GLU A 19 -9.37 -0.35 -4.71
CA GLU A 19 -8.98 -0.44 -6.13
C GLU A 19 -7.53 -0.01 -6.26
N GLY A 20 -6.71 -0.85 -6.90
CA GLY A 20 -5.30 -0.55 -7.14
C GLY A 20 -4.93 -0.75 -8.60
N HIS A 21 -4.08 0.12 -9.11
CA HIS A 21 -3.52 0.03 -10.46
C HIS A 21 -2.01 0.09 -10.32
N PHE A 22 -1.30 -0.94 -10.80
CA PHE A 22 0.13 -1.10 -10.54
C PHE A 22 0.93 -1.21 -11.83
N GLU A 23 2.12 -0.62 -11.82
CA GLU A 23 3.09 -0.77 -12.89
C GLU A 23 4.45 -1.12 -12.29
N HIS A 24 5.09 -2.17 -12.83
CA HIS A 24 6.43 -2.55 -12.42
C HIS A 24 7.44 -1.91 -13.37
N PHE A 25 8.30 -1.06 -12.85
CA PHE A 25 9.36 -0.43 -13.64
C PHE A 25 10.60 -1.30 -13.65
N ASP A 26 11.34 -1.26 -14.74
CA ASP A 26 12.67 -1.84 -14.78
C ASP A 26 13.53 -1.16 -13.71
N GLY A 27 14.35 -1.92 -13.01
CA GLY A 27 15.14 -1.39 -11.90
C GLY A 27 14.57 -1.73 -10.53
N GLY A 28 13.46 -2.46 -10.48
CA GLY A 28 12.97 -3.04 -9.23
C GLY A 28 12.04 -2.17 -8.41
N TRP A 29 11.38 -1.19 -9.02
CA TRP A 29 10.38 -0.36 -8.36
C TRP A 29 8.99 -0.56 -8.94
N THR A 30 7.98 -0.54 -8.09
CA THR A 30 6.57 -0.64 -8.49
C THR A 30 5.85 0.61 -8.01
N VAL A 31 5.07 1.21 -8.91
CA VAL A 31 4.16 2.30 -8.52
C VAL A 31 2.75 1.75 -8.44
N GLY A 32 2.03 2.13 -7.37
CA GLY A 32 0.62 1.82 -7.19
C GLY A 32 -0.19 3.10 -7.10
N PHE A 33 -1.27 3.13 -7.87
CA PHE A 33 -2.30 4.17 -7.78
C PHE A 33 -3.47 3.52 -7.08
N GLU A 34 -3.70 3.88 -5.82
CA GLU A 34 -4.62 3.15 -4.96
C GLU A 34 -5.74 4.06 -4.44
N ALA A 35 -6.96 3.53 -4.42
CA ALA A 35 -8.13 4.24 -3.92
C ALA A 35 -8.89 3.35 -2.93
N TYR A 36 -9.31 3.95 -1.83
CA TYR A 36 -10.04 3.26 -0.77
C TYR A 36 -11.45 3.84 -0.67
N SER A 37 -12.46 2.98 -0.74
CA SER A 37 -13.85 3.39 -0.62
C SER A 37 -14.50 2.94 0.69
N ALA A 38 -13.74 2.31 1.57
CA ALA A 38 -14.20 1.88 2.88
C ALA A 38 -13.06 2.02 3.90
N ASP A 39 -13.43 2.25 5.16
CA ASP A 39 -12.46 2.23 6.26
C ASP A 39 -12.07 0.79 6.54
N ALA A 40 -10.78 0.55 6.78
CA ALA A 40 -10.29 -0.78 7.09
C ALA A 40 -8.97 -0.73 7.87
N ASP A 41 -8.87 -1.55 8.90
CA ASP A 41 -7.62 -1.81 9.59
C ASP A 41 -7.06 -3.09 8.98
N LEU A 42 -5.96 -3.01 8.27
CA LEU A 42 -5.42 -4.15 7.53
C LEU A 42 -4.49 -5.04 8.36
N ALA A 43 -4.29 -4.75 9.64
CA ALA A 43 -3.39 -5.55 10.47
C ALA A 43 -3.62 -7.08 10.37
N PRO A 44 -4.87 -7.57 10.34
CA PRO A 44 -5.09 -9.02 10.20
C PRO A 44 -4.53 -9.64 8.93
N LEU A 45 -4.36 -8.85 7.86
CA LEU A 45 -3.85 -9.35 6.59
C LEU A 45 -2.33 -9.55 6.59
N PHE A 46 -1.64 -9.01 7.60
CA PHE A 46 -0.18 -9.11 7.68
C PHE A 46 0.30 -10.22 8.62
N ARG A 47 -0.59 -11.04 9.11
CA ARG A 47 -0.23 -12.19 9.94
C ARG A 47 0.67 -13.15 9.18
N GLY A 48 1.76 -13.58 9.82
CA GLY A 48 2.73 -14.47 9.21
C GLY A 48 3.98 -13.77 8.72
N LEU A 49 3.94 -12.45 8.58
CA LEU A 49 5.14 -11.65 8.35
C LEU A 49 5.86 -11.41 9.68
N PRO A 50 7.14 -11.01 9.67
CA PRO A 50 7.84 -10.72 10.93
C PRO A 50 7.08 -9.71 11.77
N ASN A 51 6.81 -10.06 13.03
CA ASN A 51 6.01 -9.27 13.98
C ASN A 51 4.59 -8.98 13.48
N ASP A 52 4.10 -9.74 12.49
CA ASP A 52 2.80 -9.54 11.85
C ASP A 52 2.66 -8.15 11.22
N GLU A 53 3.77 -7.63 10.72
CA GLU A 53 3.85 -6.30 10.11
C GLU A 53 4.45 -6.36 8.71
N CYS A 54 4.05 -5.39 7.88
CA CYS A 54 4.63 -5.22 6.55
C CYS A 54 6.10 -4.85 6.68
N GLN A 55 6.97 -5.56 5.98
CA GLN A 55 8.41 -5.29 5.98
C GLN A 55 8.85 -4.52 4.73
N CYS A 56 7.92 -4.18 3.86
CA CYS A 56 8.19 -3.45 2.63
C CYS A 56 8.26 -1.95 2.90
N GLU A 57 9.32 -1.32 2.41
CA GLU A 57 9.45 0.13 2.46
C GLU A 57 8.51 0.75 1.42
N HIS A 58 7.90 1.88 1.75
CA HIS A 58 7.03 2.61 0.82
C HIS A 58 7.36 4.09 0.83
N MET A 59 7.36 4.70 -0.36
CA MET A 59 7.35 6.15 -0.52
C MET A 59 6.05 6.52 -1.22
N GLY A 60 5.35 7.52 -0.72
CA GLY A 60 4.06 7.84 -1.32
C GLY A 60 3.65 9.29 -1.16
N TYR A 61 2.53 9.59 -1.78
CA TYR A 61 1.91 10.90 -1.72
C TYR A 61 0.39 10.71 -1.61
N VAL A 62 -0.20 11.37 -0.61
CA VAL A 62 -1.67 11.31 -0.42
C VAL A 62 -2.30 12.38 -1.31
N VAL A 63 -3.02 11.92 -2.33
CA VAL A 63 -3.68 12.81 -3.29
C VAL A 63 -4.97 13.35 -2.69
N LYS A 64 -5.69 12.51 -1.94
CA LYS A 64 -7.00 12.82 -1.41
C LYS A 64 -7.24 11.97 -0.18
N GLY A 65 -7.91 12.53 0.82
CA GLY A 65 -8.24 11.79 2.04
C GLY A 65 -7.06 11.66 3.00
N LYS A 66 -6.92 10.48 3.60
CA LYS A 66 -5.85 10.22 4.56
C LYS A 66 -5.59 8.71 4.71
N VAL A 67 -4.39 8.38 5.15
CA VAL A 67 -3.99 7.01 5.48
C VAL A 67 -3.16 7.05 6.76
N ALA A 68 -3.26 6.01 7.59
CA ALA A 68 -2.44 5.90 8.77
C ALA A 68 -1.58 4.64 8.69
N PHE A 69 -0.40 4.70 9.31
CA PHE A 69 0.47 3.54 9.47
C PHE A 69 0.76 3.36 10.96
N ARG A 70 0.57 2.14 11.44
CA ARG A 70 0.90 1.75 12.82
C ARG A 70 2.22 1.03 12.82
N SER A 71 3.07 1.34 13.81
CA SER A 71 4.38 0.74 13.95
C SER A 71 4.70 0.66 15.44
N GLY A 72 4.94 -0.56 15.93
CA GLY A 72 5.14 -0.75 17.36
C GLY A 72 3.92 -0.27 18.14
N ASP A 73 4.13 0.71 19.01
CA ASP A 73 3.06 1.31 19.82
C ASP A 73 2.62 2.69 19.31
N GLY A 74 3.11 3.09 18.13
CA GLY A 74 2.80 4.39 17.56
C GLY A 74 1.92 4.30 16.32
N GLU A 75 1.27 5.40 16.00
CA GLU A 75 0.50 5.55 14.78
C GLU A 75 0.75 6.94 14.20
N GLU A 76 0.93 7.00 12.89
CA GLU A 76 1.10 8.28 12.21
C GLU A 76 0.10 8.39 11.07
N VAL A 77 -0.56 9.56 10.98
CA VAL A 77 -1.58 9.82 9.96
C VAL A 77 -1.01 10.78 8.94
N PHE A 78 -1.19 10.45 7.67
CA PHE A 78 -0.79 11.29 6.54
C PHE A 78 -2.05 11.73 5.80
N GLU A 79 -2.14 13.03 5.53
CA GLU A 79 -3.33 13.64 4.92
C GLU A 79 -3.03 14.14 3.51
N ALA A 80 -4.08 14.50 2.78
CA ALA A 80 -3.93 15.01 1.41
C ALA A 80 -2.88 16.12 1.34
N GLY A 81 -1.93 15.98 0.42
CA GLY A 81 -0.81 16.88 0.28
C GLY A 81 0.47 16.41 0.97
N ASP A 82 0.39 15.39 1.83
CA ASP A 82 1.59 14.86 2.49
C ASP A 82 2.30 13.83 1.61
N ALA A 83 3.61 13.95 1.53
CA ALA A 83 4.47 12.89 1.01
C ALA A 83 5.00 12.11 2.20
N TYR A 84 5.11 10.78 2.06
CA TYR A 84 5.56 9.95 3.17
C TYR A 84 6.63 8.96 2.77
N LEU A 85 7.42 8.57 3.76
CA LEU A 85 8.37 7.46 3.66
C LEU A 85 8.11 6.58 4.88
N VAL A 86 7.65 5.36 4.62
CA VAL A 86 7.33 4.40 5.67
C VAL A 86 8.32 3.25 5.57
N GLY A 87 9.07 3.02 6.63
CA GLY A 87 10.05 1.95 6.69
C GLY A 87 9.43 0.60 7.03
N PRO A 88 10.26 -0.46 7.09
CA PRO A 88 9.78 -1.78 7.50
C PRO A 88 9.17 -1.77 8.89
N GLY A 89 8.17 -2.64 9.11
CA GLY A 89 7.56 -2.81 10.42
C GLY A 89 6.36 -1.92 10.65
N HIS A 90 5.35 -2.01 9.77
CA HIS A 90 4.13 -1.22 9.90
C HIS A 90 2.91 -2.02 9.44
N THR A 91 1.73 -1.56 9.82
CA THR A 91 0.46 -2.02 9.25
C THR A 91 -0.39 -0.80 8.86
N PRO A 92 -1.06 -0.84 7.69
CA PRO A 92 -1.84 0.31 7.24
C PRO A 92 -3.27 0.32 7.79
N VAL A 93 -3.76 1.52 8.02
CA VAL A 93 -5.18 1.77 8.33
C VAL A 93 -5.72 2.66 7.23
N LEU A 94 -6.74 2.18 6.54
CA LEU A 94 -7.32 2.86 5.38
C LEU A 94 -8.58 3.62 5.76
N TYR A 95 -8.79 4.76 5.13
CA TYR A 95 -10.00 5.56 5.32
C TYR A 95 -10.73 5.78 4.01
N ALA A 96 -12.05 5.68 4.03
CA ALA A 96 -12.87 5.86 2.83
C ALA A 96 -12.64 7.24 2.20
N GLY A 97 -12.66 7.28 0.87
CA GLY A 97 -12.48 8.52 0.12
C GLY A 97 -11.02 8.91 -0.08
N THR A 98 -10.10 7.98 0.09
CA THR A 98 -8.68 8.23 0.00
C THR A 98 -8.11 7.74 -1.32
N GLU A 99 -7.16 8.51 -1.88
CA GLU A 99 -6.37 8.12 -3.03
C GLU A 99 -4.90 8.42 -2.73
N VAL A 100 -4.04 7.45 -3.00
CA VAL A 100 -2.60 7.60 -2.81
C VAL A 100 -1.85 7.12 -4.04
N VAL A 101 -0.65 7.67 -4.23
CA VAL A 101 0.34 7.13 -5.18
C VAL A 101 1.49 6.64 -4.33
N GLU A 102 1.86 5.36 -4.48
CA GLU A 102 2.87 4.75 -3.63
C GLU A 102 3.89 3.99 -4.44
N PHE A 103 5.16 4.18 -4.12
CA PHE A 103 6.28 3.47 -4.74
C PHE A 103 6.86 2.48 -3.74
N SER A 104 7.11 1.26 -4.20
CA SER A 104 7.64 0.18 -3.37
C SER A 104 8.68 -0.63 -4.13
N PRO A 105 9.71 -1.17 -3.44
CA PRO A 105 10.59 -2.14 -4.09
C PRO A 105 9.78 -3.35 -4.54
N THR A 106 9.89 -3.71 -5.81
CA THR A 106 9.05 -4.75 -6.43
C THR A 106 9.17 -6.10 -5.72
N GLU A 107 10.39 -6.52 -5.41
CA GLU A 107 10.61 -7.83 -4.79
C GLU A 107 10.01 -7.91 -3.39
N GLU A 108 10.25 -6.89 -2.57
CA GLU A 108 9.72 -6.86 -1.19
C GLU A 108 8.19 -6.74 -1.19
N LEU A 109 7.65 -5.93 -2.09
CA LEU A 109 6.21 -5.81 -2.24
C LEU A 109 5.59 -7.16 -2.61
N GLY A 110 6.22 -7.88 -3.54
CA GLY A 110 5.76 -9.20 -3.95
C GLY A 110 5.69 -10.20 -2.80
N ARG A 111 6.73 -10.23 -1.97
CA ARG A 111 6.75 -11.11 -0.80
C ARG A 111 5.64 -10.77 0.20
N THR A 112 5.43 -9.48 0.44
CA THR A 112 4.37 -9.02 1.34
C THR A 112 3.00 -9.36 0.79
N MET A 113 2.76 -9.07 -0.49
CA MET A 113 1.45 -9.30 -1.11
C MET A 113 1.10 -10.78 -1.22
N GLU A 114 2.09 -11.66 -1.30
CA GLU A 114 1.85 -13.10 -1.28
C GLU A 114 1.24 -13.53 0.04
N VAL A 115 1.75 -13.01 1.16
CA VAL A 115 1.20 -13.29 2.50
C VAL A 115 -0.18 -12.67 2.65
N VAL A 116 -0.35 -11.43 2.23
CA VAL A 116 -1.64 -10.73 2.30
C VAL A 116 -2.71 -11.49 1.51
N ALA A 117 -2.38 -11.93 0.29
CA ALA A 117 -3.32 -12.68 -0.54
C ALA A 117 -3.72 -14.01 0.13
N GLY A 118 -2.75 -14.70 0.74
CA GLY A 118 -3.03 -15.93 1.49
C GLY A 118 -3.98 -15.69 2.67
N ASN A 119 -3.80 -14.60 3.39
CA ASN A 119 -4.66 -14.26 4.53
C ASN A 119 -6.07 -13.86 4.07
N MET A 120 -6.19 -13.24 2.90
CA MET A 120 -7.50 -12.89 2.34
C MET A 120 -8.29 -14.12 1.90
N ALA A 121 -7.61 -15.21 1.56
CA ALA A 121 -8.23 -16.43 1.07
C ALA A 121 -8.78 -17.33 2.19
N THR A 122 -8.50 -17.01 3.44
CA THR A 122 -8.94 -17.85 4.60
C THR A 122 -10.22 -17.36 5.26
#